data_d54ddcd90b87a38266d2e22059ccaab7
#
_entry.id   d54ddcd90b87a38266d2e22059ccaab7
#
_cell.length_a   1.000
_cell.length_b   1.000
_cell.length_c   1.000
_cell.angle_alpha   90.00
_cell.angle_beta   90.00
_cell.angle_gamma   90.00
#
_symmetry.space_group_name_H-M   'P 1'
#
loop_
_entity.id
_entity.type
_entity.pdbx_description
1 polymer ?
#
loop_
_entity_poly.entity_id
_entity_poly.type
_entity_poly.pdbx_seq_one_letter_code
_entity_poly.pdbx_strand_id
1 'polypeptide(L)'
;MTKEINNGNQFEYHFPVMLKEVIDALDPRDNEVYVDATFGAGGYSKAIVEKANCKLFAIDRDPSVKKFADKMENLFPDRFTLMMGRFSEIKELLMEQKISQIDGLVLDIGVSSMQIDEGQRGFSFDSEELLDMRMNQNEQNITAKDIVNNYDFESLCQIIKNFGEEPKAK
;
A
#
# COMPACT_ATOMS: atom_id res chain seq x y z
N MET A 1 4.27 34.36 -1.15
CA MET A 1 2.95 33.76 -0.93
C MET A 1 3.08 32.82 0.24
N THR A 2 2.57 33.21 1.37
CA THR A 2 2.64 32.53 2.67
C THR A 2 1.80 31.26 2.62
N LYS A 3 2.42 30.10 2.88
CA LYS A 3 1.70 28.85 3.12
C LYS A 3 0.96 28.97 4.45
N GLU A 4 -0.35 29.02 4.40
CA GLU A 4 -1.19 28.88 5.59
C GLU A 4 -0.98 27.47 6.15
N ILE A 5 -0.51 27.40 7.37
CA ILE A 5 -0.41 26.15 8.16
C ILE A 5 -1.80 25.88 8.70
N ASN A 6 -2.54 24.99 8.07
CA ASN A 6 -3.82 24.52 8.56
C ASN A 6 -3.58 23.41 9.60
N ASN A 7 -3.71 23.76 10.87
CA ASN A 7 -3.70 22.83 12.01
C ASN A 7 -5.00 22.00 11.98
N GLY A 8 -4.91 20.71 11.65
CA GLY A 8 -6.01 19.81 11.97
C GLY A 8 -6.21 18.51 11.20
N ASN A 9 -5.50 18.22 10.12
CA ASN A 9 -5.73 16.95 9.40
C ASN A 9 -4.40 16.23 9.11
N GLN A 10 -3.98 15.35 10.03
CA GLN A 10 -2.74 14.57 9.93
C GLN A 10 -2.82 13.39 8.91
N PHE A 11 -3.82 13.36 8.03
CA PHE A 11 -3.94 12.45 6.90
C PHE A 11 -3.56 13.10 5.55
N GLU A 12 -2.92 14.29 5.57
CA GLU A 12 -2.59 15.07 4.37
C GLU A 12 -1.42 14.53 3.54
N TYR A 13 -0.97 13.28 3.76
CA TYR A 13 0.21 12.78 3.05
C TYR A 13 -0.04 12.32 1.61
N HIS A 14 -1.25 11.95 1.25
CA HIS A 14 -1.58 11.66 -0.16
C HIS A 14 -3.08 11.59 -0.40
N PHE A 15 -3.53 12.21 -1.45
CA PHE A 15 -4.90 12.03 -1.93
C PHE A 15 -4.91 10.80 -2.84
N PRO A 16 -5.66 9.73 -2.54
CA PRO A 16 -5.69 8.53 -3.38
C PRO A 16 -6.17 8.85 -4.79
N VAL A 17 -5.59 8.18 -5.77
CA VAL A 17 -5.98 8.32 -7.17
C VAL A 17 -7.43 7.89 -7.34
N MET A 18 -8.25 8.71 -8.02
CA MET A 18 -9.66 8.38 -8.30
C MET A 18 -10.48 7.98 -7.06
N LEU A 19 -10.18 8.56 -5.89
CA LEU A 19 -10.84 8.19 -4.63
C LEU A 19 -12.36 8.20 -4.73
N LYS A 20 -12.92 9.26 -5.33
CA LYS A 20 -14.37 9.40 -5.48
C LYS A 20 -14.95 8.29 -6.36
N GLU A 21 -14.33 8.05 -7.51
CA GLU A 21 -14.76 7.05 -8.48
C GLU A 21 -14.69 5.63 -7.89
N VAL A 22 -13.64 5.34 -7.12
CA VAL A 22 -13.48 4.05 -6.44
C VAL A 22 -14.56 3.86 -5.39
N ILE A 23 -14.82 4.87 -4.54
CA ILE A 23 -15.87 4.79 -3.50
C ILE A 23 -17.26 4.71 -4.13
N ASP A 24 -17.52 5.45 -5.21
CA ASP A 24 -18.79 5.37 -5.92
C ASP A 24 -19.01 4.00 -6.58
N ALA A 25 -17.96 3.39 -7.13
CA ALA A 25 -18.02 2.06 -7.75
C ALA A 25 -18.13 0.92 -6.72
N LEU A 26 -17.42 1.05 -5.60
CA LEU A 26 -17.46 0.08 -4.49
C LEU A 26 -18.80 0.11 -3.76
N ASP A 27 -19.44 1.29 -3.68
CA ASP A 27 -20.74 1.56 -3.02
C ASP A 27 -20.84 0.95 -1.60
N PRO A 28 -19.94 1.33 -0.66
CA PRO A 28 -19.91 0.72 0.66
C PRO A 28 -21.23 0.85 1.41
N ARG A 29 -21.68 -0.25 2.05
CA ARG A 29 -22.95 -0.35 2.79
C ARG A 29 -22.76 -0.82 4.22
N ASP A 30 -23.74 -0.51 5.06
CA ASP A 30 -23.74 -0.90 6.46
C ASP A 30 -23.76 -2.42 6.63
N ASN A 31 -23.01 -2.91 7.62
CA ASN A 31 -22.87 -4.32 7.99
C ASN A 31 -22.17 -5.21 6.97
N GLU A 32 -21.62 -4.66 5.90
CA GLU A 32 -20.81 -5.37 4.92
C GLU A 32 -19.34 -5.41 5.33
N VAL A 33 -18.56 -6.26 4.64
CA VAL A 33 -17.14 -6.50 4.89
C VAL A 33 -16.33 -6.13 3.66
N TYR A 34 -15.39 -5.20 3.82
CA TYR A 34 -14.52 -4.74 2.75
C TYR A 34 -13.06 -5.05 3.03
N VAL A 35 -12.28 -5.11 1.96
CA VAL A 35 -10.83 -5.26 2.03
C VAL A 35 -10.17 -4.14 1.24
N ASP A 36 -9.21 -3.46 1.87
CA ASP A 36 -8.22 -2.61 1.21
C ASP A 36 -6.90 -3.37 1.18
N ALA A 37 -6.55 -3.96 0.04
CA ALA A 37 -5.41 -4.86 -0.07
C ALA A 37 -4.07 -4.15 -0.35
N THR A 38 -4.09 -2.81 -0.31
CA THR A 38 -2.93 -1.92 -0.50
C THR A 38 -3.08 -0.68 0.39
N PHE A 39 -3.04 -0.89 1.71
CA PHE A 39 -3.43 0.11 2.70
C PHE A 39 -2.67 1.44 2.58
N GLY A 40 -1.34 1.40 2.45
CA GLY A 40 -0.50 2.59 2.35
C GLY A 40 -0.71 3.58 3.49
N ALA A 41 -1.11 4.81 3.18
CA ALA A 41 -1.46 5.83 4.18
C ALA A 41 -2.93 5.78 4.63
N GLY A 42 -3.73 4.83 4.14
CA GLY A 42 -5.10 4.57 4.59
C GLY A 42 -6.18 5.44 3.93
N GLY A 43 -5.89 6.05 2.80
CA GLY A 43 -6.85 6.96 2.14
C GLY A 43 -8.15 6.29 1.70
N TYR A 44 -8.08 5.16 1.00
CA TYR A 44 -9.26 4.37 0.63
C TYR A 44 -9.94 3.78 1.86
N SER A 45 -9.15 3.18 2.75
CA SER A 45 -9.64 2.62 4.01
C SER A 45 -10.49 3.60 4.80
N LYS A 46 -9.99 4.82 4.99
CA LYS A 46 -10.72 5.87 5.69
C LYS A 46 -12.03 6.23 4.98
N ALA A 47 -11.99 6.43 3.67
CA ALA A 47 -13.17 6.80 2.90
C ALA A 47 -14.26 5.70 2.94
N ILE A 48 -13.88 4.42 2.91
CA ILE A 48 -14.81 3.29 3.02
C ILE A 48 -15.55 3.30 4.37
N VAL A 49 -14.80 3.37 5.49
CA VAL A 49 -15.41 3.33 6.83
C VAL A 49 -16.15 4.61 7.22
N GLU A 50 -15.82 5.76 6.60
CA GLU A 50 -16.59 7.00 6.75
C GLU A 50 -17.88 6.97 5.92
N LYS A 51 -17.91 6.28 4.78
CA LYS A 51 -19.07 6.16 3.90
C LYS A 51 -20.17 5.28 4.50
N ALA A 52 -19.81 4.20 5.20
CA ALA A 52 -20.76 3.22 5.73
C ALA A 52 -20.30 2.66 7.08
N ASN A 53 -21.25 2.17 7.87
CA ASN A 53 -20.98 1.44 9.11
C ASN A 53 -20.63 -0.04 8.81
N CYS A 54 -19.50 -0.24 8.13
CA CYS A 54 -19.00 -1.53 7.67
C CYS A 54 -17.76 -1.99 8.45
N LYS A 55 -17.32 -3.23 8.23
CA LYS A 55 -16.02 -3.73 8.66
C LYS A 55 -15.01 -3.64 7.52
N LEU A 56 -13.81 -3.21 7.84
CA LEU A 56 -12.70 -3.09 6.88
C LEU A 56 -11.47 -3.83 7.38
N PHE A 57 -10.96 -4.71 6.54
CA PHE A 57 -9.68 -5.38 6.73
C PHE A 57 -8.69 -4.78 5.73
N ALA A 58 -7.60 -4.20 6.25
CA ALA A 58 -6.57 -3.59 5.43
C ALA A 58 -5.34 -4.50 5.36
N ILE A 59 -4.71 -4.60 4.20
CA ILE A 59 -3.49 -5.39 4.00
C ILE A 59 -2.38 -4.48 3.52
N ASP A 60 -1.21 -4.61 4.12
CA ASP A 60 0.02 -4.05 3.59
C ASP A 60 1.21 -4.89 4.05
N ARG A 61 2.25 -4.93 3.23
CA ARG A 61 3.49 -5.62 3.57
C ARG A 61 4.56 -4.69 4.15
N ASP A 62 4.41 -3.38 3.96
CA ASP A 62 5.35 -2.37 4.42
C ASP A 62 5.10 -2.03 5.89
N PRO A 63 6.05 -2.32 6.81
CA PRO A 63 5.85 -2.03 8.22
C PRO A 63 5.71 -0.54 8.55
N SER A 64 6.10 0.36 7.65
CA SER A 64 5.98 1.81 7.84
C SER A 64 4.53 2.30 7.90
N VAL A 65 3.57 1.49 7.40
CA VAL A 65 2.14 1.82 7.44
C VAL A 65 1.53 1.75 8.84
N LYS A 66 2.18 1.07 9.78
CA LYS A 66 1.65 0.86 11.14
C LYS A 66 1.22 2.14 11.82
N LYS A 67 2.01 3.22 11.68
CA LYS A 67 1.68 4.54 12.25
C LYS A 67 0.34 5.12 11.76
N PHE A 68 -0.10 4.75 10.55
CA PHE A 68 -1.40 5.15 9.99
C PHE A 68 -2.52 4.21 10.43
N ALA A 69 -2.21 2.91 10.51
CA ALA A 69 -3.16 1.90 10.98
C ALA A 69 -3.53 2.13 12.45
N ASP A 70 -2.58 2.42 13.32
CA ASP A 70 -2.83 2.75 14.73
C ASP A 70 -3.81 3.93 14.88
N LYS A 71 -3.71 4.93 14.00
CA LYS A 71 -4.68 6.04 13.96
C LYS A 71 -6.06 5.59 13.51
N MET A 72 -6.12 4.73 12.48
CA MET A 72 -7.38 4.18 11.99
C MET A 72 -8.07 3.32 13.04
N GLU A 73 -7.34 2.46 13.75
CA GLU A 73 -7.87 1.63 14.82
C GLU A 73 -8.43 2.46 15.97
N ASN A 74 -7.75 3.55 16.33
CA ASN A 74 -8.25 4.49 17.35
C ASN A 74 -9.51 5.26 16.91
N LEU A 75 -9.65 5.61 15.63
CA LEU A 75 -10.79 6.33 15.09
C LEU A 75 -12.00 5.43 14.84
N PHE A 76 -11.76 4.18 14.46
CA PHE A 76 -12.77 3.22 14.05
C PHE A 76 -12.60 1.88 14.80
N PRO A 77 -12.66 1.89 16.13
CA PRO A 77 -12.51 0.68 16.92
C PRO A 77 -13.56 -0.36 16.50
N ASP A 78 -13.18 -1.63 16.48
CA ASP A 78 -14.01 -2.77 16.08
C ASP A 78 -14.45 -2.80 14.60
N ARG A 79 -14.12 -1.75 13.83
CA ARG A 79 -14.48 -1.67 12.40
C ARG A 79 -13.29 -1.72 11.45
N PHE A 80 -12.10 -1.44 11.93
CA PHE A 80 -10.86 -1.47 11.15
C PHE A 80 -9.87 -2.47 11.75
N THR A 81 -9.20 -3.24 10.88
CA THR A 81 -8.14 -4.18 11.28
C THR A 81 -7.04 -4.18 10.22
N LEU A 82 -5.79 -3.92 10.62
CA LEU A 82 -4.63 -4.09 9.75
C LEU A 82 -4.12 -5.53 9.81
N MET A 83 -3.89 -6.13 8.65
CA MET A 83 -3.24 -7.43 8.48
C MET A 83 -1.91 -7.22 7.75
N MET A 84 -0.79 -7.53 8.40
CA MET A 84 0.53 -7.42 7.76
C MET A 84 0.75 -8.62 6.86
N GLY A 85 1.02 -8.36 5.56
CA GLY A 85 1.24 -9.41 4.57
C GLY A 85 1.12 -8.89 3.14
N ARG A 86 1.15 -9.80 2.20
CA ARG A 86 1.00 -9.47 0.76
C ARG A 86 -0.46 -9.62 0.35
N PHE A 87 -0.93 -8.80 -0.58
CA PHE A 87 -2.28 -8.96 -1.14
C PHE A 87 -2.48 -10.33 -1.83
N SER A 88 -1.40 -11.00 -2.26
CA SER A 88 -1.48 -12.38 -2.77
C SER A 88 -1.83 -13.42 -1.70
N GLU A 89 -1.71 -13.07 -0.42
CA GLU A 89 -2.01 -13.90 0.75
C GLU A 89 -3.37 -13.56 1.37
N ILE A 90 -4.21 -12.80 0.65
CA ILE A 90 -5.50 -12.29 1.13
C ILE A 90 -6.39 -13.38 1.72
N LYS A 91 -6.42 -14.56 1.10
CA LYS A 91 -7.26 -15.68 1.54
C LYS A 91 -6.83 -16.19 2.92
N GLU A 92 -5.55 -16.42 3.09
CA GLU A 92 -4.94 -16.90 4.33
C GLU A 92 -5.14 -15.87 5.45
N LEU A 93 -4.85 -14.59 5.17
CA LEU A 93 -5.00 -13.49 6.11
C LEU A 93 -6.47 -13.33 6.59
N LEU A 94 -7.44 -13.43 5.67
CA LEU A 94 -8.86 -13.37 6.02
C LEU A 94 -9.31 -14.60 6.82
N MET A 95 -8.78 -15.78 6.51
CA MET A 95 -9.08 -17.00 7.28
C MET A 95 -8.60 -16.90 8.73
N GLU A 96 -7.44 -16.30 9.00
CA GLU A 96 -6.95 -16.02 10.35
C GLU A 96 -7.90 -15.10 11.13
N GLN A 97 -8.55 -14.16 10.44
CA GLN A 97 -9.57 -13.28 11.01
C GLN A 97 -10.97 -13.94 11.06
N LYS A 98 -11.10 -15.22 10.65
CA LYS A 98 -12.36 -15.96 10.55
C LYS A 98 -13.37 -15.33 9.59
N ILE A 99 -12.90 -14.64 8.59
CA ILE A 99 -13.70 -14.05 7.52
C ILE A 99 -13.71 -15.00 6.32
N SER A 100 -14.90 -15.44 5.94
CA SER A 100 -15.11 -16.38 4.82
C SER A 100 -15.65 -15.71 3.55
N GLN A 101 -16.20 -14.50 3.68
CA GLN A 101 -16.78 -13.75 2.58
C GLN A 101 -16.50 -12.26 2.75
N ILE A 102 -16.34 -11.56 1.64
CA ILE A 102 -16.20 -10.11 1.57
C ILE A 102 -17.18 -9.57 0.52
N ASP A 103 -17.64 -8.34 0.70
CA ASP A 103 -18.59 -7.68 -0.19
C ASP A 103 -17.87 -6.79 -1.21
N GLY A 104 -16.65 -6.35 -0.90
CA GLY A 104 -15.85 -5.58 -1.84
C GLY A 104 -14.36 -5.58 -1.51
N LEU A 105 -13.56 -5.31 -2.56
CA LEU A 105 -12.12 -5.30 -2.53
C LEU A 105 -11.59 -4.09 -3.29
N VAL A 106 -10.65 -3.36 -2.70
CA VAL A 106 -9.86 -2.31 -3.35
C VAL A 106 -8.41 -2.72 -3.43
N LEU A 107 -7.80 -2.49 -4.61
CA LEU A 107 -6.39 -2.69 -4.89
C LEU A 107 -5.88 -1.47 -5.67
N ASP A 108 -4.90 -0.76 -5.09
CA ASP A 108 -4.12 0.29 -5.76
C ASP A 108 -2.66 -0.18 -5.89
N ILE A 109 -2.38 -0.89 -6.99
CA ILE A 109 -1.11 -1.61 -7.15
C ILE A 109 -0.03 -0.63 -7.63
N GLY A 110 1.00 -0.46 -6.82
CA GLY A 110 2.12 0.42 -7.12
C GLY A 110 3.06 0.60 -5.93
N VAL A 111 3.74 1.74 -5.92
CA VAL A 111 4.56 2.21 -4.80
C VAL A 111 3.80 3.27 -4.03
N SER A 112 3.95 3.29 -2.72
CA SER A 112 3.34 4.33 -1.89
C SER A 112 4.18 5.61 -1.94
N SER A 113 3.52 6.75 -1.68
CA SER A 113 4.23 8.04 -1.58
C SER A 113 5.28 8.04 -0.50
N MET A 114 5.03 7.35 0.61
CA MET A 114 6.01 7.19 1.69
C MET A 114 7.29 6.53 1.19
N GLN A 115 7.19 5.54 0.30
CA GLN A 115 8.34 4.88 -0.30
C GLN A 115 9.11 5.80 -1.24
N ILE A 116 8.44 6.71 -1.93
CA ILE A 116 9.06 7.71 -2.82
C ILE A 116 9.69 8.85 -1.99
N ASP A 117 8.98 9.35 -0.98
CA ASP A 117 9.41 10.50 -0.17
C ASP A 117 10.56 10.16 0.77
N GLU A 118 10.65 8.91 1.23
CA GLU A 118 11.75 8.43 2.06
C GLU A 118 12.94 8.01 1.17
N GLY A 119 13.86 8.95 0.85
CA GLY A 119 14.99 8.73 -0.06
C GLY A 119 15.80 7.46 0.20
N GLN A 120 16.00 7.10 1.48
CA GLN A 120 16.68 5.87 1.91
C GLN A 120 16.00 4.57 1.45
N ARG A 121 14.74 4.64 0.98
CA ARG A 121 14.01 3.48 0.44
C ARG A 121 14.44 3.15 -1.00
N GLY A 122 15.11 4.06 -1.70
CA GLY A 122 15.64 3.85 -3.04
C GLY A 122 14.61 3.80 -4.17
N PHE A 123 13.40 4.35 -3.97
CA PHE A 123 12.34 4.41 -4.99
C PHE A 123 12.35 5.72 -5.78
N SER A 124 13.08 6.74 -5.32
CA SER A 124 13.13 8.05 -5.97
C SER A 124 14.42 8.24 -6.75
N PHE A 125 14.32 8.88 -7.92
CA PHE A 125 15.48 9.33 -8.71
C PHE A 125 16.13 10.59 -8.12
N ASP A 126 15.45 11.29 -7.23
CA ASP A 126 15.96 12.52 -6.59
C ASP A 126 16.84 12.23 -5.36
N SER A 127 17.06 10.95 -5.06
CA SER A 127 17.86 10.50 -3.91
C SER A 127 19.21 9.94 -4.38
N GLU A 128 20.31 10.37 -3.74
CA GLU A 128 21.65 9.79 -3.90
C GLU A 128 21.89 8.55 -3.01
N GLU A 129 20.87 8.13 -2.26
CA GLU A 129 20.93 7.00 -1.36
C GLU A 129 21.04 5.65 -2.09
N LEU A 130 21.25 4.58 -1.33
CA LEU A 130 21.38 3.24 -1.88
C LEU A 130 20.09 2.80 -2.60
N LEU A 131 20.25 2.13 -3.72
CA LEU A 131 19.17 1.53 -4.50
C LEU A 131 18.63 0.28 -3.79
N ASP A 132 17.80 0.50 -2.75
CA ASP A 132 17.22 -0.58 -1.94
C ASP A 132 15.99 -1.19 -2.63
N MET A 133 14.92 -0.43 -2.80
CA MET A 133 13.63 -0.79 -3.43
C MET A 133 12.90 -1.98 -2.77
N ARG A 134 13.25 -2.39 -1.56
CA ARG A 134 12.49 -3.40 -0.83
C ARG A 134 11.24 -2.79 -0.22
N MET A 135 10.08 -3.35 -0.51
CA MET A 135 8.83 -2.90 0.13
C MET A 135 8.77 -3.26 1.60
N ASN A 136 9.29 -4.43 1.98
CA ASN A 136 9.50 -4.80 3.38
C ASN A 136 10.98 -5.09 3.63
N GLN A 137 11.67 -4.13 4.25
CA GLN A 137 13.11 -4.25 4.53
C GLN A 137 13.43 -5.32 5.59
N ASN A 138 12.45 -5.75 6.37
CA ASN A 138 12.64 -6.78 7.41
C ASN A 138 12.56 -8.20 6.85
N GLU A 139 11.81 -8.42 5.77
CA GLU A 139 11.58 -9.75 5.18
C GLU A 139 12.42 -10.03 3.94
N GLN A 140 12.71 -8.99 3.16
CA GLN A 140 13.44 -9.13 1.91
C GLN A 140 14.94 -8.95 2.14
N ASN A 141 15.73 -9.95 1.75
CA ASN A 141 17.19 -9.91 1.92
C ASN A 141 17.93 -9.32 0.71
N ILE A 142 17.28 -9.28 -0.47
CA ILE A 142 17.90 -8.85 -1.73
C ILE A 142 17.38 -7.44 -2.08
N THR A 143 18.29 -6.50 -2.26
CA THR A 143 18.03 -5.14 -2.72
C THR A 143 18.09 -5.04 -4.24
N ALA A 144 17.54 -3.98 -4.82
CA ALA A 144 17.71 -3.70 -6.25
C ALA A 144 19.19 -3.48 -6.62
N LYS A 145 20.00 -2.90 -5.70
CA LYS A 145 21.44 -2.80 -5.87
C LYS A 145 22.10 -4.18 -6.01
N ASP A 146 21.70 -5.16 -5.20
CA ASP A 146 22.24 -6.51 -5.29
C ASP A 146 21.90 -7.17 -6.62
N ILE A 147 20.68 -6.97 -7.10
CA ILE A 147 20.22 -7.47 -8.41
C ILE A 147 21.08 -6.87 -9.53
N VAL A 148 21.19 -5.55 -9.58
CA VAL A 148 21.94 -4.85 -10.65
C VAL A 148 23.42 -5.22 -10.67
N ASN A 149 24.05 -5.45 -9.51
CA ASN A 149 25.47 -5.71 -9.44
C ASN A 149 25.87 -7.19 -9.52
N ASN A 150 24.97 -8.11 -9.20
CA ASN A 150 25.34 -9.52 -9.03
C ASN A 150 24.65 -10.47 -10.02
N TYR A 151 23.54 -10.04 -10.67
CA TYR A 151 22.86 -10.89 -11.63
C TYR A 151 23.57 -10.88 -12.99
N ASP A 152 23.52 -12.00 -13.69
CA ASP A 152 24.02 -12.11 -15.05
C ASP A 152 23.18 -11.30 -16.06
N PHE A 153 23.76 -11.09 -17.24
CA PHE A 153 23.14 -10.27 -18.29
C PHE A 153 21.76 -10.81 -18.72
N GLU A 154 21.64 -12.12 -18.90
CA GLU A 154 20.38 -12.75 -19.32
C GLU A 154 19.27 -12.56 -18.27
N SER A 155 19.59 -12.76 -16.99
CA SER A 155 18.67 -12.56 -15.88
C SER A 155 18.20 -11.10 -15.78
N LEU A 156 19.09 -10.13 -15.93
CA LEU A 156 18.75 -8.71 -15.95
C LEU A 156 17.84 -8.37 -17.13
N CYS A 157 18.16 -8.86 -18.33
CA CYS A 157 17.30 -8.69 -19.50
C CYS A 157 15.88 -9.26 -19.29
N GLN A 158 15.79 -10.45 -18.67
CA GLN A 158 14.48 -11.06 -18.37
C GLN A 158 13.67 -10.23 -17.38
N ILE A 159 14.28 -9.71 -16.30
CA ILE A 159 13.63 -8.87 -15.32
C ILE A 159 13.07 -7.61 -16.00
N ILE A 160 13.93 -6.90 -16.74
CA ILE A 160 13.52 -5.64 -17.41
C ILE A 160 12.45 -5.90 -18.46
N LYS A 161 12.55 -6.99 -19.21
CA LYS A 161 11.56 -7.36 -20.24
C LYS A 161 10.22 -7.77 -19.63
N ASN A 162 10.24 -8.64 -18.62
CA ASN A 162 9.02 -9.27 -18.10
C ASN A 162 8.26 -8.37 -17.13
N PHE A 163 8.98 -7.57 -16.35
CA PHE A 163 8.38 -6.70 -15.32
C PHE A 163 8.43 -5.22 -15.69
N GLY A 164 9.38 -4.80 -16.52
CA GLY A 164 9.46 -3.43 -17.04
C GLY A 164 8.79 -3.25 -18.39
N GLU A 165 8.27 -4.32 -18.99
CA GLU A 165 7.62 -4.31 -20.32
C GLU A 165 8.50 -3.68 -21.41
N GLU A 166 9.85 -3.74 -21.25
CA GLU A 166 10.80 -3.14 -22.20
C GLU A 166 11.26 -4.18 -23.25
N PRO A 167 10.73 -4.10 -24.48
CA PRO A 167 11.04 -5.11 -25.52
C PRO A 167 12.49 -5.03 -26.02
N LYS A 168 13.20 -3.91 -25.76
CA LYS A 168 14.60 -3.67 -26.15
C LYS A 168 15.59 -3.99 -25.03
N ALA A 169 15.16 -4.64 -23.95
CA ALA A 169 16.03 -5.10 -22.89
C ALA A 169 17.01 -6.17 -23.43
N LYS A 170 18.13 -5.70 -24.00
CA LYS A 170 19.24 -6.52 -24.49
C LYS A 170 20.55 -5.81 -24.21
#